data_60ffd8c60fa82019fad168368386ed85
#
_entry.id   60ffd8c60fa82019fad168368386ed85
#
_cell.length_a   1.000
_cell.length_b   1.000
_cell.length_c   1.000
_cell.angle_alpha   90.00
_cell.angle_beta   90.00
_cell.angle_gamma   90.00
#
_symmetry.space_group_name_H-M   'P 1'
#
loop_
_entity.id
_entity.type
_entity.pdbx_description
1 polymer ?
#
loop_
_entity_poly.entity_id
_entity_poly.type
_entity_poly.pdbx_seq_one_letter_code
_entity_poly.pdbx_strand_id
1 'polypeptide(L)'
;MIALNHTAITALDAFRQSQQPASENLYLFAGQKNKSAPISRQQAYRIIKKAADYAHLTEHISCHSLRKTFGYHAWKNGTSPALLMAIFNHSSYQITKRYLCIDQEDKDHVFCQLNL
;
A
#
# COMPACT_ATOMS: atom_id res chain seq x y z
N MET A 1 -3.47 9.49 12.90
CA MET A 1 -4.77 9.10 12.29
C MET A 1 -4.55 9.02 10.79
N ILE A 2 -5.05 7.98 10.11
CA ILE A 2 -4.95 7.82 8.64
C ILE A 2 -6.36 7.90 8.08
N ALA A 3 -6.59 8.77 7.09
CA ALA A 3 -7.86 8.87 6.39
C ALA A 3 -8.05 7.65 5.47
N LEU A 4 -9.27 7.14 5.41
CA LEU A 4 -9.65 6.06 4.50
C LEU A 4 -10.52 6.63 3.39
N ASN A 5 -10.26 6.23 2.15
CA ASN A 5 -11.14 6.56 1.04
C ASN A 5 -12.41 5.68 1.04
N HIS A 6 -13.41 6.07 0.25
CA HIS A 6 -14.68 5.37 0.19
C HIS A 6 -14.53 3.88 -0.17
N THR A 7 -13.67 3.55 -1.13
CA THR A 7 -13.43 2.16 -1.54
C THR A 7 -12.88 1.31 -0.40
N ALA A 8 -11.93 1.86 0.38
CA ALA A 8 -11.36 1.16 1.53
C ALA A 8 -12.41 0.97 2.64
N ILE A 9 -13.26 1.98 2.90
CA ILE A 9 -14.35 1.89 3.88
C ILE A 9 -15.31 0.78 3.47
N THR A 10 -15.79 0.78 2.22
CA THR A 10 -16.70 -0.25 1.69
C THR A 10 -16.11 -1.65 1.82
N ALA A 11 -14.83 -1.83 1.46
CA ALA A 11 -14.16 -3.12 1.58
C ALA A 11 -14.02 -3.58 3.04
N LEU A 12 -13.73 -2.67 3.96
CA LEU A 12 -13.65 -2.97 5.39
C LEU A 12 -15.02 -3.32 5.99
N ASP A 13 -16.08 -2.64 5.58
CA ASP A 13 -17.43 -2.95 6.04
C ASP A 13 -17.89 -4.32 5.52
N ALA A 14 -17.64 -4.64 4.26
CA ALA A 14 -17.90 -5.97 3.71
C ALA A 14 -17.11 -7.05 4.45
N PHE A 15 -15.84 -6.78 4.75
CA PHE A 15 -15.01 -7.70 5.54
C PHE A 15 -15.58 -7.91 6.95
N ARG A 16 -15.98 -6.84 7.64
CA ARG A 16 -16.60 -6.94 8.98
C ARG A 16 -17.90 -7.74 8.95
N GLN A 17 -18.74 -7.54 7.95
CA GLN A 17 -20.00 -8.29 7.78
C GLN A 17 -19.76 -9.77 7.49
N SER A 18 -18.66 -10.13 6.81
CA SER A 18 -18.29 -11.53 6.55
C SER A 18 -17.74 -12.25 7.78
N GLN A 19 -17.31 -11.51 8.80
CA GLN A 19 -16.90 -12.10 10.07
C GLN A 19 -18.16 -12.49 10.85
N GLN A 20 -18.26 -13.75 11.27
CA GLN A 20 -19.39 -14.20 12.11
C GLN A 20 -19.53 -13.34 13.38
N PRO A 21 -20.76 -13.23 13.93
CA PRO A 21 -21.10 -12.21 14.91
C PRO A 21 -20.13 -12.19 16.09
N ALA A 22 -19.59 -11.00 16.31
CA ALA A 22 -18.98 -10.54 17.55
C ALA A 22 -18.01 -11.53 18.22
N SER A 23 -16.95 -11.95 17.55
CA SER A 23 -15.74 -12.17 18.34
C SER A 23 -15.27 -10.79 18.78
N GLU A 24 -15.12 -10.58 20.08
CA GLU A 24 -14.50 -9.39 20.70
C GLU A 24 -13.03 -9.27 20.29
N ASN A 25 -12.80 -9.30 18.98
CA ASN A 25 -11.46 -9.22 18.42
C ASN A 25 -10.98 -7.77 18.56
N LEU A 26 -10.00 -7.56 19.42
CA LEU A 26 -9.30 -6.28 19.60
C LEU A 26 -8.65 -5.78 18.29
N TYR A 27 -8.49 -6.67 17.31
CA TYR A 27 -7.79 -6.40 16.05
C TYR A 27 -8.71 -6.63 14.86
N LEU A 28 -8.75 -5.67 13.96
CA LEU A 28 -9.47 -5.79 12.69
C LEU A 28 -8.98 -7.00 11.88
N PHE A 29 -7.67 -7.18 11.84
CA PHE A 29 -7.02 -8.36 11.23
C PHE A 29 -6.39 -9.20 12.33
N ALA A 30 -7.20 -10.08 12.91
CA ALA A 30 -6.74 -10.99 13.96
C ALA A 30 -5.93 -12.16 13.38
N GLY A 31 -5.04 -12.71 14.20
CA GLY A 31 -4.27 -13.90 13.85
C GLY A 31 -5.17 -15.14 13.72
N GLN A 32 -4.85 -16.02 12.77
CA GLN A 32 -5.64 -17.21 12.51
C GLN A 32 -5.61 -18.21 13.68
N LYS A 33 -4.44 -18.38 14.30
CA LYS A 33 -4.24 -19.31 15.44
C LYS A 33 -4.54 -18.65 16.78
N ASN A 34 -4.28 -17.36 16.91
CA ASN A 34 -4.55 -16.59 18.13
C ASN A 34 -5.33 -15.33 17.75
N LYS A 35 -6.63 -15.38 17.97
CA LYS A 35 -7.56 -14.27 17.66
C LYS A 35 -7.36 -13.04 18.57
N SER A 36 -6.68 -13.21 19.71
CA SER A 36 -6.34 -12.11 20.61
C SER A 36 -5.03 -11.38 20.22
N ALA A 37 -4.40 -11.76 19.12
CA ALA A 37 -3.21 -11.13 18.59
C ALA A 37 -3.44 -10.66 17.15
N PRO A 38 -2.71 -9.63 16.66
CA PRO A 38 -2.80 -9.21 15.28
C PRO A 38 -2.21 -10.25 14.33
N ILE A 39 -2.60 -10.19 13.07
CA ILE A 39 -2.00 -10.98 11.99
C ILE A 39 -0.48 -10.78 11.96
N SER A 40 0.27 -11.89 11.84
CA SER A 40 1.73 -11.83 11.71
C SER A 40 2.16 -11.34 10.31
N ARG A 41 3.39 -10.81 10.20
CA ARG A 41 3.97 -10.40 8.90
C ARG A 41 3.99 -11.54 7.90
N GLN A 42 4.31 -12.75 8.33
CA GLN A 42 4.32 -13.94 7.47
C GLN A 42 2.92 -14.29 6.97
N GLN A 43 1.91 -14.18 7.83
CA GLN A 43 0.53 -14.45 7.46
C GLN A 43 0.02 -13.37 6.47
N ALA A 44 0.30 -12.09 6.73
CA ALA A 44 -0.02 -11.01 5.79
C ALA A 44 0.64 -11.24 4.41
N TYR A 45 1.92 -11.60 4.39
CA TYR A 45 2.62 -11.93 3.15
C TYR A 45 1.97 -13.09 2.40
N ARG A 46 1.60 -14.18 3.09
CA ARG A 46 0.92 -15.34 2.47
C ARG A 46 -0.43 -14.96 1.86
N ILE A 47 -1.19 -14.09 2.51
CA ILE A 47 -2.47 -13.59 1.99
C ILE A 47 -2.25 -12.80 0.71
N ILE A 48 -1.30 -11.87 0.70
CA ILE A 48 -0.97 -11.05 -0.47
C ILE A 48 -0.46 -11.93 -1.61
N LYS A 49 0.43 -12.87 -1.32
CA LYS A 49 0.92 -13.82 -2.32
C LYS A 49 -0.21 -14.65 -2.92
N LYS A 50 -1.11 -15.20 -2.10
CA LYS A 50 -2.25 -15.96 -2.58
C LYS A 50 -3.19 -15.12 -3.46
N ALA A 51 -3.40 -13.85 -3.12
CA ALA A 51 -4.17 -12.92 -3.94
C ALA A 51 -3.49 -12.63 -5.28
N ALA A 52 -2.16 -12.47 -5.29
CA ALA A 52 -1.38 -12.30 -6.51
C ALA A 52 -1.44 -13.54 -7.42
N ASP A 53 -1.27 -14.72 -6.84
CA ASP A 53 -1.40 -15.99 -7.56
C ASP A 53 -2.80 -16.15 -8.17
N TYR A 54 -3.85 -15.80 -7.43
CA TYR A 54 -5.23 -15.81 -7.91
C TYR A 54 -5.46 -14.81 -9.07
N ALA A 55 -4.79 -13.66 -9.02
CA ALA A 55 -4.81 -12.64 -10.07
C ALA A 55 -3.86 -12.96 -11.25
N HIS A 56 -3.22 -14.14 -11.27
CA HIS A 56 -2.25 -14.57 -12.29
C HIS A 56 -1.07 -13.62 -12.47
N LEU A 57 -0.65 -12.92 -11.39
CA LEU A 57 0.53 -12.08 -11.41
C LEU A 57 1.77 -12.97 -11.26
N THR A 58 2.68 -12.89 -12.24
CA THR A 58 3.92 -13.68 -12.28
C THR A 58 5.04 -13.05 -11.46
N GLU A 59 4.96 -11.75 -11.18
CA GLU A 59 5.94 -10.99 -10.44
C GLU A 59 5.89 -11.32 -8.94
N HIS A 60 7.02 -11.11 -8.28
CA HIS A 60 7.12 -11.30 -6.85
C HIS A 60 6.40 -10.17 -6.10
N ILE A 61 5.12 -10.39 -5.75
CA ILE A 61 4.29 -9.42 -5.04
C ILE A 61 4.39 -9.63 -3.52
N SER A 62 4.53 -8.54 -2.78
CA SER A 62 4.62 -8.50 -1.33
C SER A 62 3.87 -7.30 -0.76
N CYS A 63 3.73 -7.21 0.57
CA CYS A 63 3.18 -6.01 1.24
C CYS A 63 3.96 -4.74 0.85
N HIS A 64 5.27 -4.88 0.60
CA HIS A 64 6.13 -3.80 0.19
C HIS A 64 5.85 -3.33 -1.24
N SER A 65 5.51 -4.27 -2.14
CA SER A 65 5.09 -3.95 -3.51
C SER A 65 3.84 -3.08 -3.53
N LEU A 66 2.83 -3.41 -2.71
CA LEU A 66 1.61 -2.60 -2.59
C LEU A 66 1.91 -1.17 -2.12
N ARG A 67 2.82 -1.02 -1.17
CA ARG A 67 3.25 0.29 -0.67
C ARG A 67 3.98 1.10 -1.76
N LYS A 68 4.85 0.45 -2.55
CA LYS A 68 5.50 1.09 -3.70
C LYS A 68 4.49 1.51 -4.77
N THR A 69 3.54 0.65 -5.09
CA THR A 69 2.46 0.93 -6.05
C THR A 69 1.65 2.16 -5.62
N PHE A 70 1.26 2.24 -4.35
CA PHE A 70 0.60 3.42 -3.80
C PHE A 70 1.44 4.69 -4.02
N GLY A 71 2.73 4.65 -3.65
CA GLY A 71 3.61 5.79 -3.81
C GLY A 71 3.76 6.25 -5.26
N TYR A 72 3.96 5.30 -6.17
CA TYR A 72 4.09 5.56 -7.60
C TYR A 72 2.83 6.26 -8.15
N HIS A 73 1.65 5.70 -7.91
CA HIS A 73 0.40 6.30 -8.39
C HIS A 73 0.09 7.65 -7.74
N ALA A 74 0.34 7.81 -6.44
CA ALA A 74 0.16 9.08 -5.77
C ALA A 74 1.08 10.17 -6.36
N TRP A 75 2.34 9.82 -6.64
CA TRP A 75 3.27 10.72 -7.30
C TRP A 75 2.85 11.08 -8.73
N LYS A 76 2.49 10.09 -9.55
CA LYS A 76 1.98 10.32 -10.92
C LYS A 76 0.71 11.17 -10.93
N ASN A 77 -0.09 11.15 -9.88
CA ASN A 77 -1.26 12.01 -9.67
C ASN A 77 -0.92 13.38 -9.06
N GLY A 78 0.36 13.77 -9.05
CA GLY A 78 0.80 15.11 -8.64
C GLY A 78 1.09 15.28 -7.15
N THR A 79 1.08 14.21 -6.34
CA THR A 79 1.47 14.30 -4.94
C THR A 79 2.97 14.58 -4.83
N SER A 80 3.35 15.63 -4.09
CA SER A 80 4.76 15.98 -3.95
C SER A 80 5.59 14.87 -3.30
N PRO A 81 6.81 14.60 -3.77
CA PRO A 81 7.69 13.61 -3.15
C PRO A 81 7.99 13.90 -1.67
N ALA A 82 7.99 15.17 -1.24
CA ALA A 82 8.18 15.55 0.16
C ALA A 82 7.02 15.06 1.03
N LEU A 83 5.78 15.18 0.55
CA LEU A 83 4.60 14.67 1.26
C LEU A 83 4.63 13.13 1.33
N LEU A 84 5.02 12.47 0.24
CA LEU A 84 5.17 11.01 0.22
C LEU A 84 6.27 10.53 1.15
N MET A 85 7.38 11.27 1.26
CA MET A 85 8.42 10.99 2.24
C MET A 85 7.87 11.01 3.67
N ALA A 86 7.04 12.00 4.00
CA ALA A 86 6.38 12.09 5.31
C ALA A 86 5.38 10.95 5.54
N ILE A 87 4.53 10.63 4.56
CA ILE A 87 3.56 9.52 4.62
C ILE A 87 4.27 8.18 4.84
N PHE A 88 5.40 7.96 4.18
CA PHE A 88 6.19 6.73 4.30
C PHE A 88 7.12 6.72 5.52
N ASN A 89 7.24 7.83 6.24
CA ASN A 89 8.20 7.99 7.32
C ASN A 89 9.64 7.62 6.88
N HIS A 90 10.02 8.07 5.70
CA HIS A 90 11.37 7.85 5.18
C HIS A 90 12.32 8.90 5.73
N SER A 91 13.50 8.47 6.16
CA SER A 91 14.55 9.35 6.72
C SER A 91 15.28 10.18 5.66
N SER A 92 15.16 9.84 4.38
CA SER A 92 15.78 10.60 3.29
C SER A 92 14.97 10.57 2.00
N TYR A 93 15.13 11.64 1.20
CA TYR A 93 14.54 11.75 -0.12
C TYR A 93 15.05 10.66 -1.09
N GLN A 94 16.28 10.23 -0.96
CA GLN A 94 16.85 9.18 -1.81
C GLN A 94 16.08 7.85 -1.68
N ILE A 95 15.61 7.52 -0.48
CA ILE A 95 14.78 6.34 -0.26
C ILE A 95 13.45 6.52 -1.00
N THR A 96 12.80 7.68 -0.84
CA THR A 96 11.53 7.99 -1.52
C THR A 96 11.68 7.93 -3.03
N LYS A 97 12.73 8.51 -3.60
CA LYS A 97 13.01 8.50 -5.04
C LYS A 97 13.04 7.07 -5.61
N ARG A 98 13.73 6.15 -4.92
CA ARG A 98 13.76 4.72 -5.31
C ARG A 98 12.36 4.07 -5.24
N TYR A 99 11.56 4.49 -4.27
CA TYR A 99 10.19 4.01 -4.10
C TYR A 99 9.26 4.46 -5.24
N LEU A 100 9.45 5.67 -5.73
CA LEU A 100 8.64 6.29 -6.78
C LEU A 100 9.07 5.86 -8.18
N CYS A 101 10.19 5.11 -8.29
CA CYS A 101 10.77 4.72 -9.59
C CYS A 101 10.99 5.93 -10.52
N ILE A 102 11.36 7.09 -9.96
CA ILE A 102 11.66 8.31 -10.72
C ILE A 102 12.92 8.06 -11.54
N ASP A 103 12.76 8.03 -12.84
CA ASP A 103 13.80 7.75 -13.82
C ASP A 103 14.18 8.98 -14.66
N GLN A 104 14.92 8.77 -15.72
CA GLN A 104 15.37 9.83 -16.61
C GLN A 104 14.21 10.35 -17.48
N GLU A 105 13.29 9.48 -17.91
CA GLU A 105 12.13 9.88 -18.73
C GLU A 105 11.24 10.88 -18.01
N ASP A 106 11.04 10.70 -16.67
CA ASP A 106 10.29 11.65 -15.86
C ASP A 106 10.94 13.03 -15.83
N LYS A 107 12.27 13.11 -15.84
CA LYS A 107 13.00 14.39 -15.89
C LYS A 107 12.89 15.03 -17.27
N ASP A 108 13.06 14.22 -18.32
CA ASP A 108 12.97 14.69 -19.69
C ASP A 108 11.57 15.23 -20.01
N HIS A 109 10.54 14.59 -19.46
CA HIS A 109 9.16 15.07 -19.57
C HIS A 109 8.98 16.49 -19.00
N VAL A 110 9.58 16.77 -17.82
CA VAL A 110 9.54 18.12 -17.22
C VAL A 110 10.20 19.14 -18.15
N PHE A 111 11.37 18.82 -18.71
CA PHE A 111 12.06 19.74 -19.64
C PHE A 111 11.25 20.00 -20.92
N CYS A 112 10.59 18.97 -21.45
CA CYS A 112 9.76 19.11 -22.66
C CYS A 112 8.46 19.90 -22.43
N GLN A 113 7.93 19.89 -21.20
CA GLN A 113 6.69 20.59 -20.89
C GLN A 113 6.87 22.08 -20.55
N LEU A 114 8.06 22.48 -20.13
CA LEU A 114 8.36 23.87 -19.78
C LEU A 114 8.81 24.64 -21.03
N ASN A 115 7.87 25.34 -21.66
CA ASN A 115 8.16 26.38 -22.67
C ASN A 115 8.45 27.69 -21.93
N LEU A 116 9.72 27.94 -21.64
CA LEU A 116 10.20 29.21 -21.09
C LEU A 116 10.73 30.09 -22.21
#